data_03f0089ad530dc74b8794b0ef7780f9d
#
_entry.id   03f0089ad530dc74b8794b0ef7780f9d
#
_cell.length_a   1.000
_cell.length_b   1.000
_cell.length_c   1.000
_cell.angle_alpha   90.00
_cell.angle_beta   90.00
_cell.angle_gamma   90.00
#
_symmetry.space_group_name_H-M   'P 1'
#
loop_
_entity.id
_entity.type
_entity.pdbx_description
1 polymer ?
#
loop_
_entity_poly.entity_id
_entity_poly.type
_entity_poly.pdbx_seq_one_letter_code
_entity_poly.pdbx_strand_id
1 'polypeptide(L)'
;LPIYSWLLFDGYRHTGSIGKYVLRLFIVAVVSDVPYDLIMTGKPFDLSAQNSVYGLVIALVVLMLVDWIAYQYGGESLRPWSGAQRGGAAAVRWLLTIVVILAGLLWALLLRVGVDQRIMHTGVLTLLFVLVFYFLNARENTMMFTAGLLGAVMCITPGIGVAFLHYRNDEVGFKQSWTKWAWYAVYPVLLIIGALD
;
A
#
# COMPACT_ATOMS: atom_id res chain seq x y z
N LEU A 1 -4.63 7.72 5.20
CA LEU A 1 -3.53 6.79 4.92
C LEU A 1 -3.91 5.35 5.23
N PRO A 2 -4.28 4.96 6.47
CA PRO A 2 -4.57 3.57 6.81
C PRO A 2 -5.73 2.98 5.99
N ILE A 3 -6.74 3.76 5.63
CA ILE A 3 -7.86 3.30 4.79
C ILE A 3 -7.36 2.85 3.41
N TYR A 4 -6.51 3.65 2.75
CA TYR A 4 -5.95 3.25 1.44
C TYR A 4 -5.02 2.04 1.54
N SER A 5 -4.24 1.94 2.63
CA SER A 5 -3.40 0.76 2.91
C SER A 5 -4.24 -0.50 3.14
N TRP A 6 -5.38 -0.35 3.83
CA TRP A 6 -6.34 -1.45 4.00
C TRP A 6 -6.98 -1.86 2.67
N LEU A 7 -7.47 -0.89 1.88
CA LEU A 7 -8.06 -1.16 0.56
C LEU A 7 -7.05 -1.82 -0.39
N LEU A 8 -5.76 -1.45 -0.30
CA LEU A 8 -4.69 -2.11 -1.04
C LEU A 8 -4.54 -3.57 -0.62
N PHE A 9 -4.48 -3.83 0.68
CA PHE A 9 -4.35 -5.16 1.25
C PHE A 9 -5.56 -6.04 0.92
N ASP A 10 -6.76 -5.51 1.08
CA ASP A 10 -8.00 -6.22 0.75
C ASP A 10 -8.11 -6.47 -0.76
N GLY A 11 -7.80 -5.49 -1.59
CA GLY A 11 -7.70 -5.64 -3.03
C GLY A 11 -6.68 -6.68 -3.46
N TYR A 12 -5.54 -6.79 -2.76
CA TYR A 12 -4.55 -7.84 -2.99
C TYR A 12 -5.13 -9.23 -2.76
N ARG A 13 -5.88 -9.44 -1.70
CA ARG A 13 -6.51 -10.73 -1.37
C ARG A 13 -7.52 -11.17 -2.43
N HIS A 14 -8.31 -10.24 -2.96
CA HIS A 14 -9.45 -10.51 -3.83
C HIS A 14 -9.17 -10.33 -5.33
N THR A 15 -8.00 -9.80 -5.73
CA THR A 15 -7.71 -9.61 -7.16
C THR A 15 -7.44 -10.93 -7.87
N GLY A 16 -8.03 -11.14 -9.03
CA GLY A 16 -7.76 -12.30 -9.89
C GLY A 16 -6.39 -12.26 -10.58
N SER A 17 -5.80 -11.08 -10.75
CA SER A 17 -4.49 -10.90 -11.41
C SER A 17 -3.69 -9.77 -10.76
N ILE A 18 -2.64 -10.15 -10.03
CA ILE A 18 -1.76 -9.19 -9.34
C ILE A 18 -1.05 -8.28 -10.35
N GLY A 19 -0.52 -8.83 -11.43
CA GLY A 19 0.19 -8.04 -12.44
C GLY A 19 -0.68 -6.92 -13.03
N LYS A 20 -1.97 -7.21 -13.32
CA LYS A 20 -2.93 -6.19 -13.76
C LYS A 20 -3.25 -5.20 -12.65
N TYR A 21 -3.21 -5.61 -11.40
CA TYR A 21 -3.44 -4.71 -10.26
C TYR A 21 -2.27 -3.73 -10.08
N VAL A 22 -1.03 -4.25 -10.06
CA VAL A 22 0.18 -3.43 -10.01
C VAL A 22 0.23 -2.44 -11.18
N LEU A 23 -0.03 -2.92 -12.42
CA LEU A 23 -0.02 -2.08 -13.60
C LEU A 23 -1.03 -0.93 -13.52
N ARG A 24 -2.28 -1.21 -13.12
CA ARG A 24 -3.31 -0.17 -12.97
C ARG A 24 -2.89 0.87 -11.94
N LEU A 25 -2.38 0.43 -10.79
CA LEU A 25 -1.95 1.33 -9.74
C LEU A 25 -0.75 2.18 -10.17
N PHE A 26 0.18 1.57 -10.91
CA PHE A 26 1.34 2.26 -11.48
C PHE A 26 0.91 3.32 -12.51
N ILE A 27 -0.04 3.01 -13.39
CA ILE A 27 -0.60 4.00 -14.34
C ILE A 27 -1.21 5.19 -13.59
N VAL A 28 -1.97 4.92 -12.52
CA VAL A 28 -2.53 5.99 -11.69
C VAL A 28 -1.43 6.83 -11.05
N ALA A 29 -0.35 6.21 -10.55
CA ALA A 29 0.79 6.93 -9.98
C ALA A 29 1.42 7.88 -11.02
N VAL A 30 1.71 7.38 -12.23
CA VAL A 30 2.31 8.18 -13.32
C VAL A 30 1.39 9.31 -13.77
N VAL A 31 0.09 9.04 -13.95
CA VAL A 31 -0.88 10.08 -14.36
C VAL A 31 -1.04 11.14 -13.27
N SER A 32 -0.93 10.77 -12.01
CA SER A 32 -1.07 11.70 -10.89
C SER A 32 0.18 12.53 -10.63
N ASP A 33 1.31 12.19 -11.25
CA ASP A 33 2.59 12.86 -10.98
C ASP A 33 2.57 14.31 -11.48
N VAL A 34 2.12 14.54 -12.70
CA VAL A 34 2.06 15.90 -13.29
C VAL A 34 1.24 16.87 -12.41
N PRO A 35 -0.03 16.60 -12.05
CA PRO A 35 -0.79 17.51 -11.21
C PRO A 35 -0.22 17.59 -9.76
N TYR A 36 0.39 16.54 -9.26
CA TYR A 36 1.05 16.57 -7.95
C TYR A 36 2.25 17.52 -7.95
N ASP A 37 3.12 17.42 -8.96
CA ASP A 37 4.30 18.28 -9.09
C ASP A 37 3.91 19.75 -9.30
N LEU A 38 2.87 20.01 -10.07
CA LEU A 38 2.34 21.36 -10.24
C LEU A 38 1.90 21.99 -8.92
N ILE A 39 1.22 21.22 -8.05
CA ILE A 39 0.79 21.70 -6.73
C ILE A 39 1.98 21.92 -5.80
N MET A 40 2.93 21.00 -5.78
CA MET A 40 4.01 20.99 -4.79
C MET A 40 5.17 21.90 -5.15
N THR A 41 5.50 22.03 -6.43
CA THR A 41 6.71 22.75 -6.90
C THR A 41 6.44 23.82 -7.96
N GLY A 42 5.20 23.88 -8.50
CA GLY A 42 4.85 24.77 -9.60
C GLY A 42 5.44 24.35 -10.94
N LYS A 43 6.03 23.16 -11.05
CA LYS A 43 6.63 22.62 -12.28
C LYS A 43 5.88 21.35 -12.70
N PRO A 44 5.68 21.12 -14.00
CA PRO A 44 4.93 19.94 -14.47
C PRO A 44 5.67 18.61 -14.28
N PHE A 45 6.99 18.64 -14.07
CA PHE A 45 7.83 17.46 -13.80
C PHE A 45 8.91 17.84 -12.81
N ASP A 46 8.89 17.22 -11.63
CA ASP A 46 9.90 17.35 -10.59
C ASP A 46 10.17 15.99 -9.94
N LEU A 47 11.38 15.48 -10.11
CA LEU A 47 11.78 14.19 -9.54
C LEU A 47 12.23 14.30 -8.07
N SER A 48 12.10 15.44 -7.45
CA SER A 48 12.55 15.65 -6.06
C SER A 48 11.69 14.95 -5.02
N ALA A 49 10.40 14.75 -5.33
CA ALA A 49 9.46 13.98 -4.52
C ALA A 49 8.42 13.31 -5.42
N GLN A 50 8.01 12.11 -5.07
CA GLN A 50 7.00 11.34 -5.83
C GLN A 50 5.66 11.37 -5.12
N ASN A 51 4.55 11.31 -5.85
CA ASN A 51 3.23 11.30 -5.24
C ASN A 51 2.97 10.06 -4.37
N SER A 52 2.00 10.15 -3.45
CA SER A 52 1.72 9.11 -2.46
C SER A 52 1.27 7.77 -3.06
N VAL A 53 0.81 7.73 -4.33
CA VAL A 53 0.37 6.49 -4.98
C VAL A 53 1.56 5.57 -5.28
N TYR A 54 2.76 6.12 -5.50
CA TYR A 54 3.97 5.28 -5.60
C TYR A 54 4.23 4.50 -4.30
N GLY A 55 3.88 5.06 -3.14
CA GLY A 55 3.94 4.32 -1.88
C GLY A 55 3.02 3.10 -1.86
N LEU A 56 1.83 3.21 -2.44
CA LEU A 56 0.93 2.07 -2.62
C LEU A 56 1.48 1.04 -3.62
N VAL A 57 2.12 1.49 -4.71
CA VAL A 57 2.77 0.58 -5.68
C VAL A 57 3.90 -0.20 -5.02
N ILE A 58 4.79 0.48 -4.29
CA ILE A 58 5.89 -0.15 -3.56
C ILE A 58 5.36 -1.14 -2.53
N ALA A 59 4.37 -0.73 -1.72
CA ALA A 59 3.76 -1.60 -0.73
C ALA A 59 3.11 -2.84 -1.36
N LEU A 60 2.45 -2.70 -2.51
CA LEU A 60 1.86 -3.84 -3.23
C LEU A 60 2.93 -4.80 -3.77
N VAL A 61 4.03 -4.30 -4.31
CA VAL A 61 5.15 -5.12 -4.80
C VAL A 61 5.82 -5.86 -3.64
N VAL A 62 6.09 -5.16 -2.53
CA VAL A 62 6.65 -5.78 -1.31
C VAL A 62 5.72 -6.86 -0.77
N LEU A 63 4.42 -6.56 -0.66
CA LEU A 63 3.42 -7.52 -0.22
C LEU A 63 3.38 -8.77 -1.09
N MET A 64 3.41 -8.58 -2.41
CA MET A 64 3.45 -9.68 -3.39
C MET A 64 4.70 -10.56 -3.18
N LEU A 65 5.86 -9.96 -3.00
CA LEU A 65 7.13 -10.70 -2.83
C LEU A 65 7.16 -11.43 -1.48
N VAL A 66 6.69 -10.80 -0.40
CA VAL A 66 6.63 -11.41 0.94
C VAL A 66 5.68 -12.61 0.95
N ASP A 67 4.50 -12.48 0.33
CA ASP A 67 3.51 -13.55 0.24
C ASP A 67 4.01 -14.70 -0.64
N TRP A 68 4.71 -14.40 -1.74
CA TRP A 68 5.34 -15.40 -2.59
C TRP A 68 6.47 -16.16 -1.86
N ILE A 69 7.31 -15.45 -1.08
CA ILE A 69 8.34 -16.07 -0.24
C ILE A 69 7.69 -16.99 0.81
N ALA A 70 6.62 -16.54 1.44
CA ALA A 70 5.86 -17.38 2.38
C ALA A 70 5.43 -18.68 1.71
N TYR A 71 4.80 -18.61 0.53
CA TYR A 71 4.39 -19.77 -0.25
C TYR A 71 5.58 -20.70 -0.58
N GLN A 72 6.68 -20.17 -1.09
CA GLN A 72 7.85 -20.96 -1.56
C GLN A 72 8.53 -21.72 -0.40
N TYR A 73 8.57 -21.17 0.79
CA TYR A 73 9.29 -21.71 1.94
C TYR A 73 8.37 -22.24 3.04
N GLY A 74 7.17 -22.74 2.68
CA GLY A 74 6.26 -23.45 3.58
C GLY A 74 5.64 -22.60 4.68
N GLY A 75 5.45 -21.30 4.43
CA GLY A 75 4.66 -20.42 5.27
C GLY A 75 3.21 -20.30 4.79
N GLU A 76 2.40 -19.63 5.59
CA GLU A 76 1.04 -19.27 5.18
C GLU A 76 1.09 -18.14 4.16
N SER A 77 0.48 -18.34 3.01
CA SER A 77 0.29 -17.31 1.99
C SER A 77 -1.19 -16.98 1.86
N LEU A 78 -1.48 -15.72 1.59
CA LEU A 78 -2.85 -15.23 1.44
C LEU A 78 -3.47 -15.62 0.10
N ARG A 79 -2.63 -16.02 -0.86
CA ARG A 79 -3.06 -16.32 -2.22
C ARG A 79 -2.60 -17.69 -2.67
N PRO A 80 -3.39 -18.36 -3.51
CA PRO A 80 -2.94 -19.58 -4.19
C PRO A 80 -1.91 -19.20 -5.27
N TRP A 81 -0.64 -19.45 -4.99
CA TRP A 81 0.43 -19.33 -5.98
C TRP A 81 0.56 -20.61 -6.79
N SER A 82 0.93 -20.50 -8.05
CA SER A 82 1.21 -21.66 -8.91
C SER A 82 2.70 -22.02 -8.86
N GLY A 83 2.99 -23.31 -8.92
CA GLY A 83 4.35 -23.83 -8.95
C GLY A 83 4.67 -24.74 -7.77
N ALA A 84 5.79 -25.47 -7.87
CA ALA A 84 6.27 -26.32 -6.80
C ALA A 84 6.85 -25.49 -5.66
N GLN A 85 6.48 -25.82 -4.42
CA GLN A 85 7.11 -25.26 -3.24
C GLN A 85 8.53 -25.80 -3.13
N ARG A 86 9.51 -24.93 -2.91
CA ARG A 86 10.90 -25.34 -2.72
C ARG A 86 11.11 -26.01 -1.37
N GLY A 87 10.29 -25.69 -0.39
CA GLY A 87 10.54 -26.03 1.00
C GLY A 87 11.80 -25.30 1.52
N GLY A 88 12.06 -25.36 2.79
CA GLY A 88 13.26 -24.75 3.34
C GLY A 88 13.14 -24.40 4.80
N ALA A 89 14.29 -24.03 5.41
CA ALA A 89 14.30 -23.61 6.80
C ALA A 89 13.52 -22.31 6.99
N ALA A 90 12.75 -22.23 8.07
CA ALA A 90 12.03 -21.01 8.45
C ALA A 90 12.95 -19.78 8.54
N ALA A 91 14.22 -20.00 8.90
CA ALA A 91 15.23 -18.95 8.95
C ALA A 91 15.48 -18.29 7.59
N VAL A 92 15.54 -19.07 6.50
CA VAL A 92 15.71 -18.54 5.14
C VAL A 92 14.49 -17.72 4.71
N ARG A 93 13.29 -18.21 5.01
CA ARG A 93 12.06 -17.48 4.76
C ARG A 93 12.08 -16.10 5.41
N TRP A 94 12.37 -16.06 6.72
CA TRP A 94 12.40 -14.80 7.46
C TRP A 94 13.51 -13.87 7.00
N LEU A 95 14.70 -14.41 6.68
CA LEU A 95 15.80 -13.62 6.13
C LEU A 95 15.38 -12.92 4.83
N LEU A 96 14.83 -13.68 3.87
CA LEU A 96 14.37 -13.12 2.60
C LEU A 96 13.24 -12.11 2.78
N THR A 97 12.30 -12.39 3.68
CA THR A 97 11.22 -11.46 4.00
C THR A 97 11.76 -10.14 4.54
N ILE A 98 12.71 -10.19 5.48
CA ILE A 98 13.35 -8.98 6.03
C ILE A 98 14.09 -8.21 4.95
N VAL A 99 14.85 -8.89 4.09
CA VAL A 99 15.57 -8.24 2.98
C VAL A 99 14.61 -7.51 2.04
N VAL A 100 13.48 -8.14 1.68
CA VAL A 100 12.48 -7.52 0.80
C VAL A 100 11.82 -6.31 1.47
N ILE A 101 11.49 -6.41 2.77
CA ILE A 101 10.91 -5.28 3.52
C ILE A 101 11.91 -4.12 3.58
N LEU A 102 13.17 -4.38 3.92
CA LEU A 102 14.21 -3.35 3.99
C LEU A 102 14.45 -2.71 2.61
N ALA A 103 14.46 -3.50 1.54
CA ALA A 103 14.57 -2.97 0.18
C ALA A 103 13.38 -2.07 -0.19
N GLY A 104 12.16 -2.46 0.19
CA GLY A 104 10.96 -1.63 -0.01
C GLY A 104 10.98 -0.32 0.78
N LEU A 105 11.41 -0.38 2.03
CA LEU A 105 11.59 0.82 2.87
C LEU A 105 12.64 1.74 2.28
N LEU A 106 13.79 1.20 1.88
CA LEU A 106 14.85 1.97 1.24
C LEU A 106 14.37 2.61 -0.06
N TRP A 107 13.61 1.87 -0.87
CA TRP A 107 13.04 2.38 -2.11
C TRP A 107 12.09 3.55 -1.85
N ALA A 108 11.17 3.42 -0.87
CA ALA A 108 10.25 4.49 -0.50
C ALA A 108 10.99 5.75 0.02
N LEU A 109 12.09 5.55 0.75
CA LEU A 109 12.93 6.65 1.25
C LEU A 109 13.72 7.34 0.14
N LEU A 110 14.35 6.58 -0.76
CA LEU A 110 15.16 7.13 -1.86
C LEU A 110 14.33 7.95 -2.84
N LEU A 111 13.11 7.51 -3.13
CA LEU A 111 12.19 8.25 -4.00
C LEU A 111 11.45 9.38 -3.28
N ARG A 112 11.65 9.58 -1.98
CA ARG A 112 10.91 10.58 -1.17
C ARG A 112 9.41 10.53 -1.43
N VAL A 113 8.84 9.33 -1.35
CA VAL A 113 7.46 9.08 -1.76
C VAL A 113 6.46 9.75 -0.83
N GLY A 114 5.64 10.62 -1.41
CA GLY A 114 4.57 11.35 -0.72
C GLY A 114 5.08 12.54 0.09
N VAL A 115 4.19 13.08 0.91
CA VAL A 115 4.49 14.23 1.78
C VAL A 115 5.11 13.79 3.09
N ASP A 116 5.91 14.68 3.67
CA ASP A 116 6.45 14.51 5.01
C ASP A 116 5.30 14.49 6.04
N GLN A 117 5.25 13.41 6.77
CA GLN A 117 4.50 13.32 8.01
C GLN A 117 5.50 13.54 9.16
N ARG A 118 5.03 13.98 10.27
CA ARG A 118 5.82 14.43 11.45
C ARG A 118 7.19 13.75 11.66
N ILE A 119 7.32 12.46 11.34
CA ILE A 119 8.52 11.64 11.57
C ILE A 119 9.01 10.95 10.30
N MET A 120 8.11 10.59 9.37
CA MET A 120 8.41 9.79 8.18
C MET A 120 7.59 10.26 6.97
N HIS A 121 8.09 9.95 5.78
CA HIS A 121 7.32 10.13 4.55
C HIS A 121 6.12 9.20 4.47
N THR A 122 5.07 9.66 3.82
CA THR A 122 3.79 8.92 3.62
C THR A 122 4.00 7.54 3.00
N GLY A 123 4.95 7.39 2.07
CA GLY A 123 5.23 6.12 1.41
C GLY A 123 5.74 5.03 2.38
N VAL A 124 6.63 5.41 3.32
CA VAL A 124 7.11 4.49 4.37
C VAL A 124 5.97 4.04 5.26
N LEU A 125 5.13 4.99 5.69
CA LEU A 125 3.97 4.69 6.53
C LEU A 125 2.96 3.78 5.83
N THR A 126 2.71 4.00 4.54
CA THR A 126 1.86 3.14 3.73
C THR A 126 2.35 1.70 3.75
N LEU A 127 3.65 1.49 3.53
CA LEU A 127 4.26 0.16 3.59
C LEU A 127 4.10 -0.47 4.99
N LEU A 128 4.37 0.29 6.06
CA LEU A 128 4.22 -0.22 7.43
C LEU A 128 2.78 -0.62 7.74
N PHE A 129 1.77 0.18 7.35
CA PHE A 129 0.37 -0.20 7.53
C PHE A 129 0.01 -1.48 6.77
N VAL A 130 0.45 -1.61 5.50
CA VAL A 130 0.19 -2.81 4.70
C VAL A 130 0.83 -4.04 5.34
N LEU A 131 2.04 -3.94 5.88
CA LEU A 131 2.71 -5.03 6.59
C LEU A 131 1.99 -5.40 7.89
N VAL A 132 1.51 -4.42 8.66
CA VAL A 132 0.67 -4.68 9.85
C VAL A 132 -0.57 -5.47 9.46
N PHE A 133 -1.28 -5.06 8.41
CA PHE A 133 -2.46 -5.77 7.92
C PHE A 133 -2.12 -7.19 7.42
N TYR A 134 -1.00 -7.36 6.74
CA TYR A 134 -0.56 -8.67 6.27
C TYR A 134 -0.21 -9.63 7.40
N PHE A 135 0.67 -9.23 8.32
CA PHE A 135 1.15 -10.14 9.36
C PHE A 135 0.16 -10.39 10.49
N LEU A 136 -0.77 -9.48 10.71
CA LEU A 136 -1.75 -9.57 11.79
C LEU A 136 -3.17 -9.86 11.31
N ASN A 137 -3.38 -10.18 10.03
CA ASN A 137 -4.73 -10.39 9.46
C ASN A 137 -5.56 -11.47 10.17
N ALA A 138 -4.90 -12.49 10.75
CA ALA A 138 -5.57 -13.55 11.51
C ALA A 138 -6.07 -13.12 12.90
N ARG A 139 -5.63 -11.94 13.40
CA ARG A 139 -5.93 -11.41 14.73
C ARG A 139 -6.44 -9.99 14.63
N GLU A 140 -7.69 -9.82 14.28
CA GLU A 140 -8.29 -8.51 13.98
C GLU A 140 -8.06 -7.47 15.08
N ASN A 141 -8.32 -7.81 16.34
CA ASN A 141 -8.13 -6.87 17.45
C ASN A 141 -6.67 -6.41 17.59
N THR A 142 -5.72 -7.35 17.47
CA THR A 142 -4.28 -7.02 17.52
C THR A 142 -3.87 -6.17 16.33
N MET A 143 -4.38 -6.49 15.14
CA MET A 143 -4.13 -5.75 13.90
C MET A 143 -4.62 -4.30 14.03
N MET A 144 -5.86 -4.10 14.46
CA MET A 144 -6.45 -2.77 14.63
C MET A 144 -5.75 -1.97 15.72
N PHE A 145 -5.42 -2.60 16.86
CA PHE A 145 -4.67 -1.95 17.94
C PHE A 145 -3.28 -1.51 17.46
N THR A 146 -2.53 -2.39 16.79
CA THR A 146 -1.18 -2.10 16.27
C THR A 146 -1.24 -0.99 15.21
N ALA A 147 -2.19 -1.06 14.28
CA ALA A 147 -2.40 -0.02 13.28
C ALA A 147 -2.80 1.31 13.93
N GLY A 148 -3.67 1.29 14.94
CA GLY A 148 -4.06 2.46 15.71
C GLY A 148 -2.89 3.11 16.44
N LEU A 149 -2.05 2.31 17.08
CA LEU A 149 -0.84 2.78 17.75
C LEU A 149 0.16 3.38 16.75
N LEU A 150 0.42 2.71 15.63
CA LEU A 150 1.24 3.25 14.55
C LEU A 150 0.69 4.59 14.05
N GLY A 151 -0.61 4.69 13.85
CA GLY A 151 -1.28 5.92 13.43
C GLY A 151 -1.16 7.04 14.47
N ALA A 152 -1.35 6.73 15.75
CA ALA A 152 -1.30 7.70 16.85
C ALA A 152 0.10 8.29 17.06
N VAL A 153 1.14 7.49 16.90
CA VAL A 153 2.55 7.94 16.98
C VAL A 153 2.87 8.96 15.89
N MET A 154 2.27 8.82 14.72
CA MET A 154 2.54 9.72 13.58
C MET A 154 1.70 10.99 13.64
N CYS A 155 0.40 10.87 13.84
CA CYS A 155 -0.54 11.98 13.96
C CYS A 155 -1.92 11.45 14.39
N ILE A 156 -2.75 12.32 14.95
CA ILE A 156 -4.13 11.95 15.34
C ILE A 156 -4.96 11.47 14.14
N THR A 157 -4.81 12.09 12.98
CA THR A 157 -5.59 11.80 11.76
C THR A 157 -5.48 10.34 11.29
N PRO A 158 -4.29 9.70 11.20
CA PRO A 158 -4.21 8.28 10.87
C PRO A 158 -4.86 7.37 11.92
N GLY A 159 -4.79 7.73 13.20
CA GLY A 159 -5.49 6.99 14.26
C GLY A 159 -7.01 6.98 14.08
N ILE A 160 -7.61 8.11 13.74
CA ILE A 160 -9.04 8.23 13.39
C ILE A 160 -9.37 7.34 12.18
N GLY A 161 -8.50 7.31 11.16
CA GLY A 161 -8.69 6.45 9.99
C GLY A 161 -8.74 4.96 10.34
N VAL A 162 -7.98 4.50 11.33
CA VAL A 162 -8.05 3.12 11.83
C VAL A 162 -9.36 2.86 12.58
N ALA A 163 -9.84 3.83 13.35
CA ALA A 163 -11.14 3.72 14.02
C ALA A 163 -12.29 3.52 13.01
N PHE A 164 -12.27 4.22 11.88
CA PHE A 164 -13.23 3.98 10.79
C PHE A 164 -13.13 2.57 10.21
N LEU A 165 -11.94 2.00 10.11
CA LEU A 165 -11.76 0.62 9.63
C LEU A 165 -12.38 -0.42 10.57
N HIS A 166 -12.52 -0.13 11.86
CA HIS A 166 -13.17 -1.02 12.80
C HIS A 166 -14.68 -1.19 12.52
N TYR A 167 -15.31 -0.19 11.92
CA TYR A 167 -16.73 -0.21 11.53
C TYR A 167 -16.95 -0.67 10.08
N ARG A 168 -15.93 -1.17 9.38
CA ARG A 168 -16.10 -1.70 8.04
C ARG A 168 -17.01 -2.91 8.03
N ASN A 169 -17.78 -3.07 6.99
CA ASN A 169 -18.46 -4.31 6.66
C ASN A 169 -17.66 -5.09 5.60
N ASP A 170 -17.80 -6.40 5.60
CA ASP A 170 -17.14 -7.30 4.63
C ASP A 170 -17.98 -7.48 3.36
N GLU A 171 -19.03 -6.69 3.18
CA GLU A 171 -19.89 -6.76 2.01
C GLU A 171 -19.26 -6.01 0.83
N VAL A 172 -19.30 -6.63 -0.34
CA VAL A 172 -18.89 -5.97 -1.58
C VAL A 172 -19.94 -4.92 -1.93
N GLY A 173 -19.58 -3.64 -1.84
CA GLY A 173 -20.45 -2.52 -2.13
C GLY A 173 -20.93 -2.51 -3.59
N PHE A 174 -20.37 -1.65 -4.42
CA PHE A 174 -20.78 -1.54 -5.82
C PHE A 174 -20.23 -2.67 -6.68
N LYS A 175 -21.09 -3.53 -7.22
CA LYS A 175 -20.72 -4.70 -8.05
C LYS A 175 -20.44 -4.34 -9.52
N GLN A 176 -20.65 -3.12 -9.93
CA GLN A 176 -20.51 -2.70 -11.33
C GLN A 176 -19.04 -2.64 -11.76
N SER A 177 -18.74 -3.10 -12.97
CA SER A 177 -17.38 -3.23 -13.48
C SER A 177 -16.63 -1.89 -13.66
N TRP A 178 -17.36 -0.79 -13.85
CA TRP A 178 -16.80 0.56 -14.00
C TRP A 178 -16.43 1.23 -12.67
N THR A 179 -17.03 0.83 -11.55
CA THR A 179 -16.84 1.45 -10.22
C THR A 179 -15.37 1.47 -9.80
N LYS A 180 -14.63 0.39 -10.11
CA LYS A 180 -13.18 0.35 -9.86
C LYS A 180 -12.42 1.47 -10.57
N TRP A 181 -12.82 1.83 -11.79
CA TRP A 181 -12.17 2.90 -12.55
C TRP A 181 -12.51 4.28 -12.00
N ALA A 182 -13.74 4.46 -11.51
CA ALA A 182 -14.13 5.68 -10.81
C ALA A 182 -13.25 5.91 -9.57
N TRP A 183 -13.03 4.88 -8.74
CA TRP A 183 -12.15 4.99 -7.57
C TRP A 183 -10.70 5.30 -7.93
N TYR A 184 -10.16 4.73 -9.03
CA TYR A 184 -8.82 5.07 -9.49
C TYR A 184 -8.72 6.52 -10.01
N ALA A 185 -9.79 7.06 -10.57
CA ALA A 185 -9.81 8.41 -11.10
C ALA A 185 -9.95 9.50 -10.02
N VAL A 186 -10.49 9.17 -8.84
CA VAL A 186 -10.72 10.16 -7.76
C VAL A 186 -9.45 10.92 -7.40
N TYR A 187 -8.35 10.22 -7.20
CA TYR A 187 -7.10 10.85 -6.74
C TYR A 187 -6.51 11.81 -7.80
N PRO A 188 -6.27 11.41 -9.05
CA PRO A 188 -5.77 12.35 -10.06
C PRO A 188 -6.74 13.50 -10.35
N VAL A 189 -8.06 13.27 -10.30
CA VAL A 189 -9.04 14.34 -10.49
C VAL A 189 -8.97 15.37 -9.38
N LEU A 190 -8.86 14.94 -8.11
CA LEU A 190 -8.71 15.87 -6.98
C LEU A 190 -7.40 16.68 -7.08
N LEU A 191 -6.32 16.07 -7.54
CA LEU A 191 -5.06 16.78 -7.77
C LEU A 191 -5.19 17.79 -8.92
N ILE A 192 -5.87 17.44 -10.01
CA ILE A 192 -6.11 18.40 -11.12
C ILE A 192 -6.91 19.60 -10.64
N ILE A 193 -7.96 19.37 -9.85
CA ILE A 193 -8.75 20.47 -9.27
C ILE A 193 -7.86 21.35 -8.40
N GLY A 194 -7.05 20.78 -7.52
CA GLY A 194 -6.14 21.54 -6.66
C GLY A 194 -4.98 22.21 -7.39
N ALA A 195 -4.66 21.81 -8.62
CA ALA A 195 -3.63 22.45 -9.45
C ALA A 195 -4.19 23.64 -10.27
N LEU A 196 -5.51 23.81 -10.34
CA LEU A 196 -6.18 24.90 -11.06
C LEU A 196 -6.51 26.10 -10.15
N ASP A 197 -6.48 25.88 -8.82
CA ASP A 197 -6.65 26.93 -7.80
C ASP A 197 -5.31 27.64 -7.53
#